data_6ca55a505edacb629bc2178232d4c138
#
_entry.id   6ca55a505edacb629bc2178232d4c138
#
_cell.length_a   1.000
_cell.length_b   1.000
_cell.length_c   1.000
_cell.angle_alpha   90.00
_cell.angle_beta   90.00
_cell.angle_gamma   90.00
#
_symmetry.space_group_name_H-M   'P 1'
#
loop_
_entity.id
_entity.type
_entity.pdbx_description
1 polymer ?
#
loop_
_entity_poly.entity_id
_entity_poly.type
_entity_poly.pdbx_seq_one_letter_code
_entity_poly.pdbx_strand_id
1 'polypeptide(L)'
;MRITIDTAILSKHNLNLGEFLVLLLGHYGFNFNECFGSLVDNKLADIDKFTMGNIVLSNNSKNLITRLLLECDEKIKKSPVKNFYALAAQLRNICPEGNKAGTTYQWRSTVEDVAQKLMCLVVVHGFVFTEDEAIKATKEYVNSFKDDRSHMKLLNYFILRTKKEQQEIESDFMTIIENNRWDKMPIKDENNNR
;
A
#
# COMPACT_ATOMS: atom_id res chain seq x y z
N MET A 1 6.57 18.92 -11.53
CA MET A 1 6.56 17.94 -10.41
C MET A 1 7.98 17.87 -9.87
N ARG A 2 8.19 17.99 -8.56
CA ARG A 2 9.51 17.84 -7.92
C ARG A 2 9.50 16.54 -7.14
N ILE A 3 10.36 15.59 -7.50
CA ILE A 3 10.52 14.31 -6.79
C ILE A 3 11.83 14.40 -6.01
N THR A 4 11.78 14.24 -4.70
CA THR A 4 12.97 14.12 -3.86
C THR A 4 13.23 12.64 -3.63
N ILE A 5 14.41 12.18 -4.04
CA ILE A 5 14.80 10.77 -3.95
C ILE A 5 15.81 10.63 -2.81
N ASP A 6 15.55 9.72 -1.89
CA ASP A 6 16.49 9.31 -0.86
C ASP A 6 17.29 8.11 -1.35
N THR A 7 18.60 8.28 -1.53
CA THR A 7 19.50 7.22 -2.01
C THR A 7 19.58 6.02 -1.07
N ALA A 8 19.32 6.22 0.23
CA ALA A 8 19.24 5.13 1.19
C ALA A 8 18.04 4.20 0.91
N ILE A 9 16.92 4.77 0.46
CA ILE A 9 15.75 3.98 0.04
C ILE A 9 16.06 3.17 -1.22
N LEU A 10 16.75 3.77 -2.19
CA LEU A 10 17.17 3.04 -3.40
C LEU A 10 18.07 1.86 -3.06
N SER A 11 19.06 2.06 -2.19
CA SER A 11 19.98 1.00 -1.76
C SER A 11 19.26 -0.15 -1.06
N LYS A 12 18.22 0.14 -0.26
CA LYS A 12 17.35 -0.88 0.37
C LYS A 12 16.67 -1.81 -0.66
N HIS A 13 16.41 -1.27 -1.84
CA HIS A 13 15.81 -2.02 -2.95
C HIS A 13 16.83 -2.51 -4.00
N ASN A 14 18.13 -2.45 -3.67
CA ASN A 14 19.24 -2.82 -4.56
C ASN A 14 19.23 -2.06 -5.90
N LEU A 15 18.84 -0.79 -5.87
CA LEU A 15 18.81 0.09 -7.04
C LEU A 15 19.85 1.21 -6.89
N ASN A 16 20.54 1.53 -7.98
CA ASN A 16 21.26 2.78 -8.11
C ASN A 16 20.35 3.89 -8.71
N LEU A 17 20.80 5.12 -8.63
CA LEU A 17 20.03 6.28 -9.13
C LEU A 17 19.71 6.17 -10.62
N GLY A 18 20.66 5.66 -11.43
CA GLY A 18 20.46 5.50 -12.88
C GLY A 18 19.37 4.49 -13.20
N GLU A 19 19.41 3.31 -12.55
CA GLU A 19 18.38 2.29 -12.69
C GLU A 19 16.99 2.80 -12.26
N PHE A 20 16.93 3.54 -11.15
CA PHE A 20 15.68 4.16 -10.73
C PHE A 20 15.14 5.16 -11.75
N LEU A 21 15.99 6.03 -12.31
CA LEU A 21 15.57 7.01 -13.34
C LEU A 21 15.04 6.31 -14.59
N VAL A 22 15.69 5.24 -15.04
CA VAL A 22 15.22 4.45 -16.18
C VAL A 22 13.85 3.82 -15.89
N LEU A 23 13.67 3.21 -14.71
CA LEU A 23 12.41 2.65 -14.30
C LEU A 23 11.31 3.73 -14.20
N LEU A 24 11.64 4.88 -13.63
CA LEU A 24 10.71 6.01 -13.48
C LEU A 24 10.25 6.54 -14.84
N LEU A 25 11.18 6.76 -15.74
CA LEU A 25 10.87 7.26 -17.09
C LEU A 25 10.05 6.23 -17.88
N GLY A 26 10.39 4.95 -17.80
CA GLY A 26 9.59 3.89 -18.39
C GLY A 26 8.18 3.80 -17.80
N HIS A 27 8.02 4.06 -16.49
CA HIS A 27 6.70 4.13 -15.84
C HIS A 27 5.82 5.25 -16.44
N TYR A 28 6.43 6.37 -16.85
CA TYR A 28 5.74 7.48 -17.53
C TYR A 28 5.69 7.35 -19.05
N GLY A 29 6.05 6.20 -19.61
CA GLY A 29 5.92 5.90 -21.03
C GLY A 29 7.06 6.44 -21.92
N PHE A 30 8.19 6.86 -21.34
CA PHE A 30 9.38 7.20 -22.11
C PHE A 30 10.12 5.94 -22.56
N ASN A 31 10.54 5.93 -23.82
CA ASN A 31 11.22 4.78 -24.43
C ASN A 31 12.74 5.02 -24.43
N PHE A 32 13.51 4.12 -23.81
CA PHE A 32 14.97 4.19 -23.74
C PHE A 32 15.58 2.88 -24.22
N ASN A 33 16.08 2.84 -25.43
CA ASN A 33 16.61 1.62 -26.04
C ASN A 33 18.03 1.21 -25.57
N GLU A 34 18.75 2.07 -24.85
CA GLU A 34 20.21 1.87 -24.63
C GLU A 34 20.64 1.50 -23.20
N CYS A 35 19.74 1.51 -22.20
CA CYS A 35 20.14 1.31 -20.80
C CYS A 35 19.64 0.02 -20.14
N PHE A 36 19.22 -0.97 -20.90
CA PHE A 36 18.28 -1.98 -20.40
C PHE A 36 18.84 -3.37 -20.05
N GLY A 37 20.07 -3.68 -20.36
CA GLY A 37 20.63 -5.03 -20.13
C GLY A 37 20.45 -5.48 -18.66
N SER A 38 20.86 -4.65 -17.72
CA SER A 38 20.78 -4.99 -16.28
C SER A 38 19.34 -5.08 -15.75
N LEU A 39 18.39 -4.31 -16.33
CA LEU A 39 16.99 -4.36 -15.91
C LEU A 39 16.31 -5.66 -16.38
N VAL A 40 16.66 -6.14 -17.56
CA VAL A 40 16.19 -7.44 -18.08
C VAL A 40 16.77 -8.58 -17.25
N ASP A 41 18.07 -8.56 -16.98
CA ASP A 41 18.76 -9.56 -16.18
C ASP A 41 18.18 -9.68 -14.76
N ASN A 42 17.80 -8.56 -14.17
CA ASN A 42 17.13 -8.49 -12.85
C ASN A 42 15.62 -8.73 -12.91
N LYS A 43 15.05 -9.09 -14.05
CA LYS A 43 13.59 -9.29 -14.26
C LYS A 43 12.73 -8.07 -13.93
N LEU A 44 13.30 -6.89 -14.01
CA LEU A 44 12.60 -5.63 -13.80
C LEU A 44 11.99 -5.08 -15.10
N ALA A 45 12.45 -5.54 -16.25
CA ALA A 45 11.89 -5.23 -17.55
C ALA A 45 11.83 -6.50 -18.42
N ASP A 46 10.84 -6.54 -19.30
CA ASP A 46 10.69 -7.57 -20.32
C ASP A 46 10.83 -6.93 -21.71
N ILE A 47 11.43 -7.65 -22.64
CA ILE A 47 11.47 -7.22 -24.05
C ILE A 47 10.16 -7.67 -24.70
N ASP A 48 9.36 -6.70 -25.12
CA ASP A 48 8.15 -7.02 -25.90
C ASP A 48 8.55 -7.48 -27.31
N LYS A 49 8.36 -8.76 -27.55
CA LYS A 49 8.65 -9.39 -28.84
C LYS A 49 7.70 -8.96 -29.96
N PHE A 50 6.56 -8.36 -29.64
CA PHE A 50 5.53 -7.95 -30.60
C PHE A 50 5.69 -6.51 -31.10
N THR A 51 6.37 -5.65 -30.34
CA THR A 51 6.52 -4.21 -30.66
C THR A 51 7.93 -3.83 -31.08
N MET A 52 8.64 -4.71 -31.79
CA MET A 52 9.99 -4.45 -32.36
C MET A 52 11.02 -3.91 -31.34
N GLY A 53 11.05 -4.49 -30.14
CA GLY A 53 12.05 -4.16 -29.14
C GLY A 53 11.67 -3.02 -28.18
N ASN A 54 10.41 -2.63 -28.14
CA ASN A 54 9.93 -1.78 -27.04
C ASN A 54 10.01 -2.53 -25.72
N ILE A 55 10.53 -1.86 -24.71
CA ILE A 55 10.66 -2.44 -23.39
C ILE A 55 9.40 -2.14 -22.60
N VAL A 56 8.76 -3.20 -22.13
CA VAL A 56 7.60 -3.12 -21.25
C VAL A 56 8.04 -3.43 -19.84
N LEU A 57 7.80 -2.49 -18.92
CA LEU A 57 8.07 -2.74 -17.51
C LEU A 57 7.23 -3.91 -17.00
N SER A 58 7.87 -4.85 -16.34
CA SER A 58 7.18 -5.95 -15.67
C SER A 58 6.22 -5.41 -14.59
N ASN A 59 5.23 -6.20 -14.19
CA ASN A 59 4.36 -5.82 -13.07
C ASN A 59 5.15 -5.62 -11.77
N ASN A 60 6.24 -6.38 -11.59
CA ASN A 60 7.14 -6.20 -10.44
C ASN A 60 7.80 -4.82 -10.44
N SER A 61 8.25 -4.33 -11.59
CA SER A 61 8.85 -3.00 -11.74
C SER A 61 7.85 -1.89 -11.45
N LYS A 62 6.62 -2.01 -11.97
CA LYS A 62 5.55 -1.05 -11.70
C LYS A 62 5.23 -0.95 -10.21
N ASN A 63 5.15 -2.11 -9.54
CA ASN A 63 4.91 -2.19 -8.11
C ASN A 63 6.10 -1.61 -7.31
N LEU A 64 7.34 -1.90 -7.73
CA LEU A 64 8.54 -1.37 -7.10
C LEU A 64 8.61 0.15 -7.19
N ILE A 65 8.38 0.73 -8.37
CA ILE A 65 8.37 2.19 -8.55
C ILE A 65 7.28 2.83 -7.71
N THR A 66 6.08 2.27 -7.72
CA THR A 66 4.97 2.80 -6.91
C THR A 66 5.35 2.82 -5.42
N ARG A 67 5.98 1.75 -4.91
CA ARG A 67 6.47 1.70 -3.53
C ARG A 67 7.53 2.75 -3.25
N LEU A 68 8.55 2.86 -4.12
CA LEU A 68 9.62 3.85 -3.97
C LEU A 68 9.08 5.29 -3.95
N LEU A 69 8.14 5.60 -4.82
CA LEU A 69 7.51 6.92 -4.85
C LEU A 69 6.73 7.22 -3.56
N LEU A 70 6.02 6.22 -3.03
CA LEU A 70 5.32 6.35 -1.76
C LEU A 70 6.31 6.53 -0.59
N GLU A 71 7.36 5.71 -0.50
CA GLU A 71 8.36 5.77 0.57
C GLU A 71 9.12 7.11 0.60
N CYS A 72 9.32 7.74 -0.57
CA CYS A 72 9.98 9.05 -0.68
C CYS A 72 9.08 10.24 -0.39
N ASP A 73 7.77 10.04 -0.23
CA ASP A 73 6.82 11.13 -0.03
C ASP A 73 6.96 11.77 1.36
N GLU A 74 6.91 13.10 1.41
CA GLU A 74 7.02 13.87 2.65
C GLU A 74 5.90 13.55 3.67
N LYS A 75 4.73 13.13 3.21
CA LYS A 75 3.63 12.72 4.10
C LYS A 75 3.99 11.45 4.86
N ILE A 76 4.73 10.52 4.24
CA ILE A 76 5.24 9.31 4.91
C ILE A 76 6.22 9.68 6.01
N LYS A 77 7.18 10.60 5.74
CA LYS A 77 8.15 11.06 6.73
C LYS A 77 7.50 11.75 7.94
N LYS A 78 6.38 12.44 7.71
CA LYS A 78 5.60 13.14 8.74
C LYS A 78 4.54 12.27 9.41
N SER A 79 4.33 11.05 8.93
CA SER A 79 3.34 10.12 9.48
C SER A 79 3.66 9.74 10.93
N PRO A 80 2.64 9.56 11.79
CA PRO A 80 2.83 8.95 13.11
C PRO A 80 3.39 7.52 13.04
N VAL A 81 3.08 6.79 11.96
CA VAL A 81 3.63 5.45 11.69
C VAL A 81 5.06 5.59 11.20
N LYS A 82 6.01 5.03 11.95
CA LYS A 82 7.45 5.14 11.63
C LYS A 82 7.94 4.05 10.68
N ASN A 83 7.34 2.87 10.75
CA ASN A 83 7.73 1.74 9.92
C ASN A 83 6.51 0.99 9.40
N PHE A 84 6.08 1.30 8.20
CA PHE A 84 4.91 0.69 7.57
C PHE A 84 5.07 -0.82 7.32
N TYR A 85 6.29 -1.31 7.09
CA TYR A 85 6.54 -2.75 6.91
C TYR A 85 6.43 -3.52 8.23
N ALA A 86 6.97 -2.94 9.31
CA ALA A 86 6.82 -3.54 10.64
C ALA A 86 5.36 -3.56 11.07
N LEU A 87 4.61 -2.46 10.85
CA LEU A 87 3.18 -2.42 11.10
C LEU A 87 2.44 -3.46 10.24
N ALA A 88 2.72 -3.55 8.94
CA ALA A 88 2.11 -4.53 8.04
C ALA A 88 2.34 -5.97 8.55
N ALA A 89 3.55 -6.29 9.02
CA ALA A 89 3.83 -7.60 9.60
C ALA A 89 3.01 -7.86 10.88
N GLN A 90 2.82 -6.86 11.73
CA GLN A 90 1.96 -6.97 12.92
C GLN A 90 0.49 -7.19 12.55
N LEU A 91 -0.06 -6.42 11.59
CA LEU A 91 -1.44 -6.59 11.14
C LEU A 91 -1.68 -7.98 10.52
N ARG A 92 -0.71 -8.50 9.76
CA ARG A 92 -0.76 -9.87 9.24
C ARG A 92 -0.87 -10.92 10.34
N ASN A 93 -0.16 -10.75 11.45
CA ASN A 93 -0.20 -11.68 12.56
C ASN A 93 -1.54 -11.69 13.31
N ILE A 94 -2.33 -10.62 13.21
CA ILE A 94 -3.70 -10.55 13.75
C ILE A 94 -4.67 -11.34 12.88
N CYS A 95 -4.44 -11.36 11.55
CA CYS A 95 -5.30 -12.06 10.61
C CYS A 95 -5.12 -13.58 10.69
N PRO A 96 -6.18 -14.36 10.41
CA PRO A 96 -6.11 -15.81 10.40
C PRO A 96 -5.08 -16.32 9.38
N GLU A 97 -4.54 -17.52 9.65
CA GLU A 97 -3.67 -18.24 8.71
C GLU A 97 -4.49 -18.99 7.66
N GLY A 98 -3.80 -19.37 6.58
CA GLY A 98 -4.38 -20.16 5.51
C GLY A 98 -5.11 -19.33 4.45
N ASN A 99 -5.88 -20.02 3.63
CA ASN A 99 -6.56 -19.44 2.49
C ASN A 99 -8.03 -19.15 2.81
N LYS A 100 -8.59 -18.15 2.14
CA LYS A 100 -10.03 -17.91 2.15
C LYS A 100 -10.74 -19.11 1.53
N ALA A 101 -11.79 -19.60 2.21
CA ALA A 101 -12.55 -20.77 1.77
C ALA A 101 -12.98 -20.66 0.30
N GLY A 102 -12.76 -21.73 -0.46
CA GLY A 102 -13.07 -21.78 -1.89
C GLY A 102 -12.12 -21.00 -2.82
N THR A 103 -11.00 -20.51 -2.31
CA THR A 103 -10.04 -19.73 -3.10
C THR A 103 -8.58 -20.15 -2.81
N THR A 104 -7.65 -19.70 -3.67
CA THR A 104 -6.21 -19.81 -3.45
C THR A 104 -5.61 -18.60 -2.73
N TYR A 105 -6.42 -17.58 -2.42
CA TYR A 105 -5.95 -16.33 -1.82
C TYR A 105 -5.76 -16.48 -0.31
N GLN A 106 -4.59 -16.09 0.17
CA GLN A 106 -4.26 -16.07 1.60
C GLN A 106 -4.94 -14.90 2.31
N TRP A 107 -5.52 -15.14 3.49
CA TRP A 107 -6.11 -14.10 4.32
C TRP A 107 -5.16 -12.93 4.60
N ARG A 108 -3.90 -13.24 4.86
CA ARG A 108 -2.88 -12.31 5.35
C ARG A 108 -2.30 -11.38 4.29
N SER A 109 -2.45 -11.67 2.99
CA SER A 109 -1.73 -10.96 1.90
C SER A 109 -0.20 -10.94 2.13
N THR A 110 0.60 -10.28 1.31
CA THR A 110 2.04 -10.09 1.55
C THR A 110 2.31 -8.89 2.44
N VAL A 111 3.47 -8.82 3.09
CA VAL A 111 3.87 -7.63 3.88
C VAL A 111 3.96 -6.41 2.99
N GLU A 112 4.50 -6.60 1.79
CA GLU A 112 4.71 -5.55 0.80
C GLU A 112 3.37 -4.95 0.34
N ASP A 113 2.38 -5.79 0.01
CA ASP A 113 1.05 -5.34 -0.40
C ASP A 113 0.37 -4.55 0.72
N VAL A 114 0.42 -5.06 1.94
CA VAL A 114 -0.18 -4.42 3.11
C VAL A 114 0.49 -3.08 3.39
N ALA A 115 1.83 -3.03 3.40
CA ALA A 115 2.58 -1.79 3.62
C ALA A 115 2.28 -0.75 2.53
N GLN A 116 2.25 -1.17 1.26
CA GLN A 116 1.91 -0.30 0.14
C GLN A 116 0.50 0.29 0.27
N LYS A 117 -0.50 -0.50 0.68
CA LYS A 117 -1.86 -0.03 0.90
C LYS A 117 -1.95 0.98 2.04
N LEU A 118 -1.25 0.74 3.15
CA LEU A 118 -1.17 1.68 4.26
C LEU A 118 -0.50 3.00 3.85
N MET A 119 0.63 2.96 3.13
CA MET A 119 1.28 4.16 2.60
C MET A 119 0.37 4.90 1.61
N CYS A 120 -0.37 4.18 0.77
CA CYS A 120 -1.32 4.79 -0.17
C CYS A 120 -2.44 5.55 0.56
N LEU A 121 -2.95 5.04 1.69
CA LEU A 121 -3.91 5.77 2.52
C LEU A 121 -3.35 7.12 2.99
N VAL A 122 -2.08 7.17 3.39
CA VAL A 122 -1.44 8.40 3.87
C VAL A 122 -1.13 9.36 2.72
N VAL A 123 -0.50 8.88 1.65
CA VAL A 123 0.02 9.74 0.56
C VAL A 123 -1.10 10.24 -0.34
N VAL A 124 -1.92 9.30 -0.82
CA VAL A 124 -2.95 9.59 -1.84
C VAL A 124 -4.21 10.14 -1.19
N HIS A 125 -4.66 9.50 -0.09
CA HIS A 125 -5.94 9.85 0.54
C HIS A 125 -5.79 10.79 1.75
N GLY A 126 -4.55 11.10 2.17
CA GLY A 126 -4.29 12.03 3.27
C GLY A 126 -4.77 11.53 4.64
N PHE A 127 -5.01 10.21 4.77
CA PHE A 127 -5.51 9.61 6.00
C PHE A 127 -4.40 9.47 7.03
N VAL A 128 -4.59 10.06 8.21
CA VAL A 128 -3.61 10.02 9.30
C VAL A 128 -4.09 9.06 10.38
N PHE A 129 -3.24 8.13 10.79
CA PHE A 129 -3.52 7.15 11.84
C PHE A 129 -2.24 6.77 12.58
N THR A 130 -2.40 6.27 13.81
CA THR A 130 -1.30 5.73 14.63
C THR A 130 -1.20 4.21 14.48
N GLU A 131 -0.06 3.63 14.92
CA GLU A 131 0.12 2.17 14.93
C GLU A 131 -0.93 1.49 15.84
N ASP A 132 -1.24 2.08 17.00
CA ASP A 132 -2.23 1.53 17.94
C ASP A 132 -3.64 1.55 17.35
N GLU A 133 -4.03 2.62 16.66
CA GLU A 133 -5.32 2.68 15.97
C GLU A 133 -5.42 1.61 14.88
N ALA A 134 -4.35 1.42 14.11
CA ALA A 134 -4.29 0.39 13.08
C ALA A 134 -4.44 -1.03 13.64
N ILE A 135 -3.72 -1.32 14.73
CA ILE A 135 -3.77 -2.61 15.41
C ILE A 135 -5.17 -2.85 16.00
N LYS A 136 -5.72 -1.82 16.68
CA LYS A 136 -7.07 -1.92 17.27
C LYS A 136 -8.13 -2.19 16.20
N ALA A 137 -8.14 -1.41 15.12
CA ALA A 137 -9.11 -1.56 14.03
C ALA A 137 -9.02 -2.96 13.38
N THR A 138 -7.80 -3.47 13.17
CA THR A 138 -7.61 -4.80 12.59
C THR A 138 -8.09 -5.91 13.54
N LYS A 139 -7.84 -5.80 14.84
CA LYS A 139 -8.36 -6.74 15.85
C LYS A 139 -9.88 -6.74 15.89
N GLU A 140 -10.49 -5.57 15.91
CA GLU A 140 -11.94 -5.39 15.90
C GLU A 140 -12.56 -6.01 14.65
N TYR A 141 -11.99 -5.71 13.47
CA TYR A 141 -12.42 -6.29 12.22
C TYR A 141 -12.36 -7.83 12.22
N VAL A 142 -11.23 -8.41 12.61
CA VAL A 142 -11.06 -9.87 12.63
C VAL A 142 -12.02 -10.51 13.64
N ASN A 143 -12.21 -9.88 14.81
CA ASN A 143 -13.12 -10.36 15.84
C ASN A 143 -14.60 -10.33 15.42
N SER A 144 -15.00 -9.39 14.56
CA SER A 144 -16.37 -9.34 14.04
C SER A 144 -16.72 -10.54 13.15
N PHE A 145 -15.72 -11.28 12.66
CA PHE A 145 -15.87 -12.48 11.84
C PHE A 145 -15.40 -13.77 12.53
N LYS A 146 -15.28 -13.78 13.87
CA LYS A 146 -14.79 -14.96 14.61
C LYS A 146 -15.65 -16.21 14.39
N ASP A 147 -16.97 -16.05 14.24
CA ASP A 147 -17.92 -17.14 14.10
C ASP A 147 -18.14 -17.56 12.64
N ASP A 148 -18.05 -16.61 11.70
CA ASP A 148 -18.15 -16.87 10.26
C ASP A 148 -17.25 -15.94 9.46
N ARG A 149 -16.25 -16.52 8.79
CA ARG A 149 -15.27 -15.79 7.96
C ARG A 149 -15.65 -15.73 6.47
N SER A 150 -16.79 -16.25 6.05
CA SER A 150 -17.17 -16.32 4.63
C SER A 150 -17.16 -14.95 3.97
N HIS A 151 -17.62 -13.91 4.66
CA HIS A 151 -17.69 -12.53 4.18
C HIS A 151 -16.47 -11.68 4.56
N MET A 152 -15.52 -12.21 5.32
CA MET A 152 -14.31 -11.48 5.67
C MET A 152 -13.49 -11.17 4.40
N LYS A 153 -13.07 -9.91 4.24
CA LYS A 153 -12.17 -9.51 3.15
C LYS A 153 -10.74 -9.94 3.45
N LEU A 154 -9.92 -10.10 2.41
CA LEU A 154 -8.48 -10.24 2.58
C LEU A 154 -7.90 -8.98 3.22
N LEU A 155 -6.80 -9.08 3.96
CA LEU A 155 -6.21 -7.96 4.69
C LEU A 155 -5.94 -6.74 3.81
N ASN A 156 -5.39 -6.94 2.61
CA ASN A 156 -5.13 -5.85 1.68
C ASN A 156 -6.41 -5.17 1.17
N TYR A 157 -7.53 -5.90 1.03
CA TYR A 157 -8.83 -5.32 0.64
C TYR A 157 -9.58 -4.68 1.81
N PHE A 158 -9.37 -5.18 3.02
CA PHE A 158 -9.84 -4.51 4.24
C PHE A 158 -9.21 -3.13 4.39
N ILE A 159 -7.90 -3.02 4.15
CA ILE A 159 -7.16 -1.75 4.25
C ILE A 159 -7.58 -0.79 3.13
N LEU A 160 -7.52 -1.24 1.88
CA LEU A 160 -7.83 -0.39 0.73
C LEU A 160 -8.22 -1.21 -0.50
N ARG A 161 -9.44 -1.01 -0.99
CA ARG A 161 -9.93 -1.55 -2.25
C ARG A 161 -10.27 -0.42 -3.21
N THR A 162 -9.78 -0.49 -4.43
CA THR A 162 -10.15 0.43 -5.51
C THR A 162 -11.18 -0.24 -6.40
N LYS A 163 -12.34 0.37 -6.56
CA LYS A 163 -13.36 -0.06 -7.53
C LYS A 163 -12.98 0.50 -8.90
N LYS A 164 -12.63 -0.38 -9.85
CA LYS A 164 -12.11 0.02 -11.17
C LYS A 164 -13.09 0.89 -11.98
N GLU A 165 -14.38 0.69 -11.81
CA GLU A 165 -15.41 1.35 -12.61
C GLU A 165 -15.76 2.77 -12.14
N GLN A 166 -15.52 3.12 -10.90
CA GLN A 166 -16.00 4.38 -10.30
C GLN A 166 -14.88 5.27 -9.75
N GLN A 167 -13.62 4.85 -9.84
CA GLN A 167 -12.48 5.50 -9.14
C GLN A 167 -12.72 5.68 -7.62
N GLU A 168 -13.77 5.07 -7.08
CA GLU A 168 -14.08 5.11 -5.67
C GLU A 168 -13.19 4.16 -4.89
N ILE A 169 -12.78 4.63 -3.74
CA ILE A 169 -12.06 3.83 -2.76
C ILE A 169 -13.02 3.29 -1.70
N GLU A 170 -12.78 2.08 -1.27
CA GLU A 170 -13.47 1.44 -0.15
C GLU A 170 -12.41 1.00 0.87
N SER A 171 -12.59 1.41 2.12
CA SER A 171 -11.68 1.09 3.22
C SER A 171 -12.47 0.88 4.51
N ASP A 172 -12.71 -0.38 4.86
CA ASP A 172 -13.31 -0.70 6.16
C ASP A 172 -12.35 -0.30 7.29
N PHE A 173 -11.04 -0.34 7.04
CA PHE A 173 -10.00 0.08 7.95
C PHE A 173 -10.15 1.55 8.37
N MET A 174 -10.30 2.46 7.38
CA MET A 174 -10.55 3.88 7.67
C MET A 174 -11.85 4.07 8.45
N THR A 175 -12.92 3.42 8.01
CA THR A 175 -14.25 3.51 8.64
C THR A 175 -14.19 3.11 10.12
N ILE A 176 -13.54 1.99 10.45
CA ILE A 176 -13.44 1.54 11.85
C ILE A 176 -12.60 2.53 12.69
N ILE A 177 -11.49 3.05 12.16
CA ILE A 177 -10.68 4.03 12.89
C ILE A 177 -11.48 5.31 13.14
N GLU A 178 -12.20 5.82 12.15
CA GLU A 178 -13.02 7.02 12.27
C GLU A 178 -14.14 6.82 13.29
N ASN A 179 -14.87 5.73 13.23
CA ASN A 179 -15.91 5.40 14.21
C ASN A 179 -15.34 5.34 15.63
N ASN A 180 -14.21 4.68 15.83
CA ASN A 180 -13.53 4.61 17.12
C ASN A 180 -13.06 5.98 17.65
N ARG A 181 -12.85 6.97 16.79
CA ARG A 181 -12.54 8.35 17.17
C ARG A 181 -13.80 9.12 17.57
N TRP A 182 -14.91 8.95 16.82
CA TRP A 182 -16.20 9.57 17.12
C TRP A 182 -16.73 9.13 18.49
N ASP A 183 -16.65 7.84 18.80
CA ASP A 183 -17.11 7.29 20.08
C ASP A 183 -16.34 7.85 21.30
N LYS A 184 -15.15 8.43 21.08
CA LYS A 184 -14.35 9.06 22.13
C LYS A 184 -14.56 10.57 22.25
N MET A 185 -15.29 11.19 21.33
CA MET A 185 -15.60 12.62 21.45
C MET A 185 -16.64 12.84 22.55
N PRO A 186 -16.35 13.71 23.55
CA PRO A 186 -17.36 14.05 24.55
C PRO A 186 -18.56 14.66 23.83
N ILE A 187 -19.75 14.16 24.13
CA ILE A 187 -21.01 14.76 23.70
C ILE A 187 -20.99 16.21 24.20
N LYS A 188 -20.92 17.17 23.29
CA LYS A 188 -21.14 18.56 23.66
C LYS A 188 -22.61 18.68 24.07
N ASP A 189 -22.86 18.74 25.37
CA ASP A 189 -24.18 19.07 25.88
C ASP A 189 -24.60 20.44 25.34
N GLU A 190 -25.45 20.43 24.31
CA GLU A 190 -26.07 21.68 23.76
C GLU A 190 -27.06 22.36 24.70
N ASN A 191 -27.08 22.00 25.98
CA ASN A 191 -28.04 22.46 26.96
C ASN A 191 -27.50 23.54 27.92
N ASN A 192 -26.65 24.47 27.46
CA ASN A 192 -26.29 25.62 28.29
C ASN A 192 -26.59 26.94 27.57
N ASN A 193 -27.81 27.12 27.10
CA ASN A 193 -28.38 28.43 26.81
C ASN A 193 -29.86 28.47 27.27
N ARG A 194 -30.03 28.72 28.55
CA ARG A 194 -31.25 29.34 29.11
C ARG A 194 -30.87 30.38 30.15
#